data_7c22be8d5685c7b668cfe6328957b566
#
_entry.id   7c22be8d5685c7b668cfe6328957b566
#
_cell.length_a   1.000
_cell.length_b   1.000
_cell.length_c   1.000
_cell.angle_alpha   90.00
_cell.angle_beta   90.00
_cell.angle_gamma   90.00
#
_symmetry.space_group_name_H-M   'P 1'
#
loop_
_entity.id
_entity.type
_entity.pdbx_description
1 polymer ?
#
loop_
_entity_poly.entity_id
_entity_poly.type
_entity_poly.pdbx_seq_one_letter_code
_entity_poly.pdbx_strand_id
1 'polypeptide(L)'
;MAAEQANAAKSDFLSRMSHEIRTPMNAIIGMSTIAANSIGDDDQVADCISKIGISSRFLLSLINDILDMSRIESGKMLMKSEKIPTEDFLGGISTICHAQAASKGVDYECIVDPVLDDYYIGDAMKLQQVLLNILSNAIKFTGEGGKVTFSAAQRRRTQNDAELRFIVNDTGVGMSEEFLPHIYEPFSQESTGTTALFGGTGLGLAISKNIVDLMGGKITARSIKGIGTEFTVDVKLGITEEEKLRHNLKKHHNFSHLKTLVVDDDVAVCESAVVTLHEMGVMAEWVDSGRKAVDRVRELWGGGKYYDMILIDWKMPEMDGIETARQIRAIVGTEVTIIIMTAYDWISIEHEAKLAGVNLLMSKPMFKSSLVSAFSRALGEKEERAQQPDGADYDFTGRRVLLAEDNALNTEVAVMLLESKGFAVETAENGLRAMELFSKSPKGYYDAILMDIRMPLMDGLTAAGTIRHLSNADAAAIPIIAMTANAFDDDIEKSKAAGMDAHLAKPIDPDRLYQTLYDFIFRKQEG
;
A
#
# COMPACT_ATOMS: atom_id res chain seq x y z
N MET A 1 0.03 49.69 -8.55
CA MET A 1 0.64 49.01 -7.38
C MET A 1 0.23 47.54 -7.29
N ALA A 2 -1.03 47.14 -7.00
CA ALA A 2 -1.41 45.71 -6.88
C ALA A 2 -1.25 44.92 -8.21
N ALA A 3 -1.63 45.48 -9.35
CA ALA A 3 -1.46 44.85 -10.66
C ALA A 3 0.01 44.73 -11.10
N GLU A 4 0.83 45.67 -10.76
CA GLU A 4 2.28 45.65 -11.03
C GLU A 4 3.01 44.62 -10.15
N GLN A 5 2.62 44.50 -8.87
CA GLN A 5 3.14 43.46 -7.97
C GLN A 5 2.73 42.06 -8.45
N ALA A 6 1.48 41.84 -8.88
CA ALA A 6 1.03 40.58 -9.43
C ALA A 6 1.77 40.21 -10.74
N ASN A 7 2.05 41.20 -11.59
CA ASN A 7 2.78 40.97 -12.85
C ASN A 7 4.28 40.69 -12.60
N ALA A 8 4.88 41.35 -11.62
CA ALA A 8 6.26 41.08 -11.19
C ALA A 8 6.40 39.67 -10.60
N ALA A 9 5.49 39.26 -9.71
CA ALA A 9 5.46 37.91 -9.14
C ALA A 9 5.29 36.83 -10.23
N LYS A 10 4.44 37.08 -11.23
CA LYS A 10 4.24 36.16 -12.37
C LYS A 10 5.50 36.07 -13.26
N SER A 11 6.21 37.18 -13.48
CA SER A 11 7.46 37.18 -14.25
C SER A 11 8.58 36.43 -13.50
N ASP A 12 8.69 36.62 -12.19
CA ASP A 12 9.66 35.90 -11.35
C ASP A 12 9.36 34.39 -11.34
N PHE A 13 8.08 34.01 -11.21
CA PHE A 13 7.61 32.63 -11.33
C PHE A 13 8.04 31.98 -12.65
N LEU A 14 7.77 32.63 -13.81
CA LEU A 14 8.15 32.09 -15.13
C LEU A 14 9.67 32.00 -15.31
N SER A 15 10.44 32.94 -14.75
CA SER A 15 11.89 32.94 -14.81
C SER A 15 12.48 31.74 -14.02
N ARG A 16 12.00 31.52 -12.79
CA ARG A 16 12.40 30.38 -11.95
C ARG A 16 12.01 29.05 -12.61
N MET A 17 10.82 28.94 -13.16
CA MET A 17 10.38 27.76 -13.92
C MET A 17 11.31 27.43 -15.07
N SER A 18 11.68 28.44 -15.87
CA SER A 18 12.60 28.25 -17.00
C SER A 18 13.97 27.71 -16.53
N HIS A 19 14.44 28.15 -15.36
CA HIS A 19 15.67 27.66 -14.78
C HIS A 19 15.56 26.21 -14.31
N GLU A 20 14.49 25.89 -13.55
CA GLU A 20 14.25 24.55 -13.02
C GLU A 20 14.01 23.49 -14.12
N ILE A 21 13.40 23.86 -15.24
CA ILE A 21 13.24 22.99 -16.41
C ILE A 21 14.58 22.78 -17.14
N ARG A 22 15.39 23.84 -17.26
CA ARG A 22 16.64 23.79 -18.03
C ARG A 22 17.67 22.86 -17.39
N THR A 23 17.75 22.81 -16.07
CA THR A 23 18.73 22.01 -15.33
C THR A 23 18.62 20.51 -15.63
N PRO A 24 17.48 19.83 -15.43
CA PRO A 24 17.32 18.41 -15.77
C PRO A 24 17.39 18.15 -17.27
N MET A 25 16.94 19.10 -18.10
CA MET A 25 17.04 18.97 -19.56
C MET A 25 18.51 18.97 -20.02
N ASN A 26 19.35 19.85 -19.48
CA ASN A 26 20.78 19.88 -19.75
C ASN A 26 21.49 18.61 -19.24
N ALA A 27 21.06 18.07 -18.10
CA ALA A 27 21.57 16.80 -17.59
C ALA A 27 21.24 15.63 -18.54
N ILE A 28 19.99 15.55 -19.03
CA ILE A 28 19.56 14.54 -20.01
C ILE A 28 20.42 14.63 -21.28
N ILE A 29 20.55 15.84 -21.86
CA ILE A 29 21.35 16.07 -23.07
C ILE A 29 22.82 15.71 -22.84
N GLY A 30 23.41 16.16 -21.71
CA GLY A 30 24.79 15.88 -21.36
C GLY A 30 25.08 14.38 -21.19
N MET A 31 24.23 13.67 -20.43
CA MET A 31 24.38 12.22 -20.22
C MET A 31 24.16 11.44 -21.52
N SER A 32 23.21 11.86 -22.36
CA SER A 32 23.02 11.27 -23.69
C SER A 32 24.27 11.39 -24.58
N THR A 33 24.91 12.57 -24.55
CA THR A 33 26.15 12.81 -25.29
C THR A 33 27.30 11.94 -24.75
N ILE A 34 27.43 11.83 -23.41
CA ILE A 34 28.45 11.00 -22.77
C ILE A 34 28.21 9.51 -23.13
N ALA A 35 26.98 9.02 -22.99
CA ALA A 35 26.63 7.65 -23.35
C ALA A 35 26.98 7.32 -24.81
N ALA A 36 26.68 8.24 -25.74
CA ALA A 36 27.01 8.08 -27.16
C ALA A 36 28.53 8.00 -27.43
N ASN A 37 29.35 8.72 -26.64
CA ASN A 37 30.80 8.71 -26.74
C ASN A 37 31.47 7.55 -25.99
N SER A 38 30.72 6.84 -25.13
CA SER A 38 31.20 5.75 -24.28
C SER A 38 30.71 4.38 -24.77
N ILE A 39 30.29 4.27 -26.04
CA ILE A 39 29.88 3.00 -26.65
C ILE A 39 31.02 2.00 -26.58
N GLY A 40 30.80 0.86 -25.91
CA GLY A 40 31.82 -0.17 -25.62
C GLY A 40 32.26 -0.19 -24.15
N ASP A 41 31.83 0.78 -23.33
CA ASP A 41 31.91 0.78 -21.87
C ASP A 41 30.50 0.65 -21.31
N ASP A 42 30.06 -0.60 -21.14
CA ASP A 42 28.68 -0.93 -20.76
C ASP A 42 28.29 -0.35 -19.39
N ASP A 43 29.22 -0.31 -18.44
CA ASP A 43 29.01 0.24 -17.11
C ASP A 43 28.78 1.76 -17.17
N GLN A 44 29.56 2.49 -17.95
CA GLN A 44 29.41 3.93 -18.13
C GLN A 44 28.13 4.27 -18.88
N VAL A 45 27.77 3.49 -19.90
CA VAL A 45 26.49 3.65 -20.62
C VAL A 45 25.31 3.39 -19.71
N ALA A 46 25.35 2.33 -18.89
CA ALA A 46 24.29 2.01 -17.92
C ALA A 46 24.10 3.12 -16.88
N ASP A 47 25.20 3.67 -16.33
CA ASP A 47 25.16 4.81 -15.41
C ASP A 47 24.54 6.07 -16.05
N CYS A 48 24.92 6.37 -17.30
CA CYS A 48 24.34 7.48 -18.06
C CYS A 48 22.83 7.29 -18.29
N ILE A 49 22.39 6.11 -18.70
CA ILE A 49 20.96 5.79 -18.90
C ILE A 49 20.18 5.92 -17.60
N SER A 50 20.72 5.42 -16.49
CA SER A 50 20.12 5.58 -15.16
C SER A 50 19.92 7.06 -14.79
N LYS A 51 20.95 7.89 -14.97
CA LYS A 51 20.90 9.34 -14.72
C LYS A 51 19.93 10.08 -15.63
N ILE A 52 19.82 9.68 -16.91
CA ILE A 52 18.81 10.18 -17.84
C ILE A 52 17.42 9.84 -17.32
N GLY A 53 17.18 8.60 -16.89
CA GLY A 53 15.91 8.16 -16.34
C GLY A 53 15.49 8.96 -15.09
N ILE A 54 16.43 9.21 -14.16
CA ILE A 54 16.19 10.03 -12.97
C ILE A 54 15.83 11.47 -13.36
N SER A 55 16.61 12.09 -14.26
CA SER A 55 16.38 13.47 -14.71
C SER A 55 15.06 13.63 -15.47
N SER A 56 14.67 12.64 -16.26
CA SER A 56 13.41 12.61 -17.00
C SER A 56 12.21 12.51 -16.06
N ARG A 57 12.26 11.65 -15.04
CA ARG A 57 11.21 11.55 -14.01
C ARG A 57 11.08 12.83 -13.21
N PHE A 58 12.20 13.45 -12.85
CA PHE A 58 12.19 14.75 -12.16
C PHE A 58 11.54 15.84 -13.03
N LEU A 59 11.88 15.90 -14.32
CA LEU A 59 11.29 16.86 -15.25
C LEU A 59 9.78 16.66 -15.41
N LEU A 60 9.34 15.42 -15.50
CA LEU A 60 7.91 15.08 -15.58
C LEU A 60 7.15 15.50 -14.31
N SER A 61 7.71 15.24 -13.14
CA SER A 61 7.14 15.71 -11.86
C SER A 61 7.03 17.24 -11.83
N LEU A 62 8.09 17.94 -12.22
CA LEU A 62 8.08 19.41 -12.28
C LEU A 62 7.00 19.96 -13.22
N ILE A 63 6.83 19.37 -14.42
CA ILE A 63 5.79 19.76 -15.37
C ILE A 63 4.39 19.56 -14.76
N ASN A 64 4.16 18.44 -14.08
CA ASN A 64 2.89 18.14 -13.41
C ASN A 64 2.61 19.13 -12.27
N ASP A 65 3.63 19.48 -11.46
CA ASP A 65 3.53 20.48 -10.40
C ASP A 65 3.13 21.85 -10.96
N ILE A 66 3.71 22.25 -12.10
CA ILE A 66 3.39 23.50 -12.80
C ILE A 66 1.94 23.49 -13.30
N LEU A 67 1.51 22.40 -13.91
CA LEU A 67 0.14 22.26 -14.42
C LEU A 67 -0.87 22.29 -13.28
N ASP A 68 -0.57 21.64 -12.15
CA ASP A 68 -1.41 21.67 -10.95
C ASP A 68 -1.49 23.10 -10.40
N MET A 69 -0.35 23.79 -10.25
CA MET A 69 -0.33 25.19 -9.79
C MET A 69 -1.14 26.12 -10.71
N SER A 70 -0.99 25.97 -12.03
CA SER A 70 -1.76 26.74 -13.03
C SER A 70 -3.28 26.49 -12.94
N ARG A 71 -3.69 25.24 -12.69
CA ARG A 71 -5.11 24.87 -12.47
C ARG A 71 -5.67 25.47 -11.19
N ILE A 72 -4.86 25.48 -10.12
CA ILE A 72 -5.20 26.08 -8.83
C ILE A 72 -5.39 27.59 -9.00
N GLU A 73 -4.42 28.30 -9.57
CA GLU A 73 -4.47 29.76 -9.75
C GLU A 73 -5.64 30.21 -10.64
N SER A 74 -5.98 29.40 -11.65
CA SER A 74 -7.12 29.69 -12.54
C SER A 74 -8.48 29.28 -11.95
N GLY A 75 -8.54 28.73 -10.74
CA GLY A 75 -9.77 28.20 -10.11
C GLY A 75 -10.40 27.03 -10.88
N LYS A 76 -9.63 26.36 -11.73
CA LYS A 76 -10.10 25.23 -12.57
C LYS A 76 -9.82 23.86 -11.98
N MET A 77 -9.20 23.78 -10.81
CA MET A 77 -8.99 22.50 -10.13
C MET A 77 -10.34 22.05 -9.55
N LEU A 78 -10.85 20.93 -10.06
CA LEU A 78 -12.06 20.29 -9.57
C LEU A 78 -11.65 19.12 -8.67
N MET A 79 -12.27 19.05 -7.48
CA MET A 79 -12.10 17.92 -6.57
C MET A 79 -13.07 16.82 -6.95
N LYS A 80 -12.57 15.58 -7.01
CA LYS A 80 -13.41 14.40 -7.21
C LYS A 80 -14.10 14.03 -5.90
N SER A 81 -15.24 13.35 -6.06
CA SER A 81 -15.99 12.78 -4.94
C SER A 81 -16.15 11.30 -5.23
N GLU A 82 -15.23 10.50 -4.71
CA GLU A 82 -15.17 9.05 -4.90
C GLU A 82 -15.05 8.35 -3.55
N LYS A 83 -15.43 7.07 -3.51
CA LYS A 83 -15.31 6.23 -2.30
C LYS A 83 -13.82 5.92 -2.06
N ILE A 84 -13.34 6.23 -0.87
CA ILE A 84 -11.97 6.02 -0.42
C ILE A 84 -11.98 4.88 0.59
N PRO A 85 -11.47 3.68 0.26
CA PRO A 85 -11.27 2.61 1.24
C PRO A 85 -10.09 2.96 2.11
N THR A 86 -10.33 3.11 3.40
CA THR A 86 -9.36 3.62 4.37
C THR A 86 -8.14 2.71 4.50
N GLU A 87 -8.36 1.39 4.58
CA GLU A 87 -7.29 0.40 4.71
C GLU A 87 -6.35 0.41 3.49
N ASP A 88 -6.91 0.29 2.28
CA ASP A 88 -6.11 0.29 1.03
C ASP A 88 -5.40 1.63 0.83
N PHE A 89 -6.07 2.72 1.14
CA PHE A 89 -5.53 4.07 0.99
C PHE A 89 -4.32 4.31 1.89
N LEU A 90 -4.47 4.05 3.19
CA LEU A 90 -3.39 4.24 4.17
C LEU A 90 -2.31 3.15 4.03
N GLY A 91 -2.70 1.92 3.75
CA GLY A 91 -1.78 0.82 3.49
C GLY A 91 -0.88 1.07 2.27
N GLY A 92 -1.47 1.55 1.17
CA GLY A 92 -0.71 1.92 -0.03
C GLY A 92 0.32 3.04 0.22
N ILE A 93 -0.06 4.08 0.96
CA ILE A 93 0.85 5.16 1.37
C ILE A 93 1.98 4.59 2.26
N SER A 94 1.62 3.78 3.25
CA SER A 94 2.58 3.19 4.18
C SER A 94 3.61 2.31 3.46
N THR A 95 3.18 1.47 2.51
CA THR A 95 4.07 0.62 1.72
C THR A 95 5.11 1.43 0.94
N ILE A 96 4.67 2.51 0.28
CA ILE A 96 5.58 3.40 -0.48
C ILE A 96 6.60 4.06 0.46
N CYS A 97 6.13 4.61 1.58
CA CYS A 97 6.98 5.32 2.54
C CYS A 97 7.97 4.37 3.23
N HIS A 98 7.52 3.16 3.55
CA HIS A 98 8.36 2.14 4.16
C HIS A 98 9.53 1.75 3.25
N ALA A 99 9.27 1.51 1.95
CA ALA A 99 10.32 1.20 0.98
C ALA A 99 11.34 2.35 0.85
N GLN A 100 10.88 3.61 0.83
CA GLN A 100 11.74 4.78 0.78
C GLN A 100 12.58 4.94 2.06
N ALA A 101 11.97 4.76 3.23
CA ALA A 101 12.64 4.87 4.52
C ALA A 101 13.71 3.78 4.68
N ALA A 102 13.38 2.54 4.34
CA ALA A 102 14.30 1.41 4.38
C ALA A 102 15.53 1.60 3.51
N SER A 103 15.36 2.12 2.28
CA SER A 103 16.50 2.41 1.37
C SER A 103 17.46 3.46 1.93
N LYS A 104 17.01 4.25 2.91
CA LYS A 104 17.77 5.34 3.54
C LYS A 104 18.21 5.02 4.98
N GLY A 105 17.84 3.87 5.53
CA GLY A 105 18.13 3.51 6.92
C GLY A 105 17.37 4.37 7.94
N VAL A 106 16.17 4.86 7.57
CA VAL A 106 15.26 5.61 8.44
C VAL A 106 14.21 4.68 8.99
N ASP A 107 13.92 4.77 10.28
CA ASP A 107 12.81 4.07 10.90
C ASP A 107 11.49 4.74 10.54
N TYR A 108 10.54 3.98 9.97
CA TYR A 108 9.23 4.49 9.57
C TYR A 108 8.11 3.72 10.24
N GLU A 109 7.21 4.46 10.84
CA GLU A 109 6.08 3.90 11.55
C GLU A 109 4.76 4.55 11.16
N CYS A 110 3.71 3.72 11.02
CA CYS A 110 2.37 4.18 10.70
C CYS A 110 1.39 3.75 11.81
N ILE A 111 0.74 4.72 12.44
CA ILE A 111 -0.22 4.53 13.53
C ILE A 111 -1.60 4.96 13.04
N VAL A 112 -2.56 4.03 13.08
CA VAL A 112 -3.92 4.25 12.62
C VAL A 112 -4.88 4.20 13.81
N ASP A 113 -5.70 5.26 13.94
CA ASP A 113 -6.73 5.33 14.97
C ASP A 113 -7.85 4.30 14.64
N PRO A 114 -8.20 3.41 15.59
CA PRO A 114 -9.23 2.40 15.40
C PRO A 114 -10.65 2.95 15.17
N VAL A 115 -10.87 4.23 15.46
CA VAL A 115 -12.16 4.92 15.26
C VAL A 115 -12.42 5.32 13.81
N LEU A 116 -11.40 5.18 12.92
CA LEU A 116 -11.59 5.48 11.49
C LEU A 116 -12.69 4.58 10.90
N ASP A 117 -13.56 5.18 10.07
CA ASP A 117 -14.54 4.45 9.28
C ASP A 117 -13.83 3.66 8.15
N ASP A 118 -14.41 2.54 7.71
CA ASP A 118 -13.83 1.71 6.64
C ASP A 118 -13.78 2.46 5.30
N TYR A 119 -14.74 3.40 5.09
CA TYR A 119 -14.85 4.16 3.84
C TYR A 119 -15.19 5.62 4.09
N TYR A 120 -14.54 6.50 3.30
CA TYR A 120 -14.87 7.92 3.21
C TYR A 120 -15.21 8.31 1.78
N ILE A 121 -15.72 9.53 1.58
CA ILE A 121 -15.97 10.13 0.26
C ILE A 121 -15.10 11.36 0.11
N GLY A 122 -14.30 11.42 -0.97
CA GLY A 122 -13.40 12.53 -1.26
C GLY A 122 -12.56 12.29 -2.50
N ASP A 123 -11.51 13.09 -2.68
CA ASP A 123 -10.52 12.91 -3.75
C ASP A 123 -9.30 12.15 -3.21
N ALA A 124 -9.29 10.83 -3.40
CA ALA A 124 -8.23 9.95 -2.91
C ALA A 124 -6.86 10.33 -3.50
N MET A 125 -6.80 10.63 -4.81
CA MET A 125 -5.53 10.94 -5.48
C MET A 125 -4.93 12.26 -4.99
N LYS A 126 -5.76 13.29 -4.80
CA LYS A 126 -5.27 14.58 -4.29
C LYS A 126 -4.87 14.50 -2.82
N LEU A 127 -5.60 13.76 -2.00
CA LEU A 127 -5.20 13.51 -0.61
C LEU A 127 -3.89 12.70 -0.53
N GLN A 128 -3.76 11.67 -1.35
CA GLN A 128 -2.52 10.88 -1.45
C GLN A 128 -1.34 11.74 -1.91
N GLN A 129 -1.53 12.63 -2.88
CA GLN A 129 -0.52 13.58 -3.36
C GLN A 129 -0.01 14.48 -2.20
N VAL A 130 -0.92 15.01 -1.37
CA VAL A 130 -0.57 15.81 -0.19
C VAL A 130 0.26 15.00 0.81
N LEU A 131 -0.24 13.83 1.19
CA LEU A 131 0.39 13.00 2.22
C LEU A 131 1.76 12.48 1.78
N LEU A 132 1.87 11.96 0.54
CA LEU A 132 3.15 11.49 -0.01
C LEU A 132 4.18 12.62 -0.16
N ASN A 133 3.75 13.83 -0.50
CA ASN A 133 4.67 14.97 -0.57
C ASN A 133 5.25 15.31 0.81
N ILE A 134 4.44 15.32 1.86
CA ILE A 134 4.91 15.60 3.23
C ILE A 134 5.79 14.44 3.74
N LEU A 135 5.35 13.19 3.57
CA LEU A 135 6.07 12.01 4.03
C LEU A 135 7.41 11.82 3.33
N SER A 136 7.45 12.00 2.01
CA SER A 136 8.71 11.92 1.25
C SER A 136 9.69 13.01 1.67
N ASN A 137 9.19 14.21 2.00
CA ASN A 137 10.04 15.27 2.57
C ASN A 137 10.55 14.89 3.98
N ALA A 138 9.70 14.37 4.85
CA ALA A 138 10.10 13.90 6.19
C ALA A 138 11.21 12.84 6.09
N ILE A 139 11.01 11.79 5.27
CA ILE A 139 12.02 10.74 5.04
C ILE A 139 13.30 11.34 4.43
N LYS A 140 13.16 12.24 3.46
CA LYS A 140 14.28 12.88 2.76
C LYS A 140 15.17 13.71 3.69
N PHE A 141 14.58 14.43 4.63
CA PHE A 141 15.32 15.31 5.53
C PHE A 141 15.68 14.68 6.88
N THR A 142 15.28 13.44 7.13
CA THR A 142 15.72 12.62 8.26
C THR A 142 17.00 11.87 7.89
N GLY A 143 18.00 11.88 8.76
CA GLY A 143 19.26 11.15 8.59
C GLY A 143 19.10 9.66 8.87
N GLU A 144 20.09 8.85 8.51
CA GLU A 144 20.18 7.43 8.83
C GLU A 144 20.07 7.21 10.35
N GLY A 145 19.29 6.22 10.79
CA GLY A 145 18.98 5.94 12.19
C GLY A 145 17.96 6.89 12.82
N GLY A 146 17.45 7.90 12.08
CA GLY A 146 16.35 8.74 12.53
C GLY A 146 14.99 8.08 12.32
N LYS A 147 13.93 8.72 12.85
CA LYS A 147 12.55 8.19 12.84
C LYS A 147 11.59 9.14 12.14
N VAL A 148 10.63 8.55 11.38
CA VAL A 148 9.47 9.23 10.81
C VAL A 148 8.22 8.50 11.25
N THR A 149 7.30 9.19 11.92
CA THR A 149 6.03 8.64 12.36
C THR A 149 4.89 9.30 11.59
N PHE A 150 4.04 8.48 10.98
CA PHE A 150 2.81 8.89 10.34
C PHE A 150 1.61 8.44 11.16
N SER A 151 0.72 9.33 11.55
CA SER A 151 -0.50 8.97 12.25
C SER A 151 -1.74 9.50 11.55
N ALA A 152 -2.80 8.69 11.52
CA ALA A 152 -4.10 9.01 10.96
C ALA A 152 -5.18 8.82 12.03
N ALA A 153 -5.97 9.87 12.32
CA ALA A 153 -6.98 9.85 13.36
C ALA A 153 -8.26 10.58 12.94
N GLN A 154 -9.42 10.12 13.46
CA GLN A 154 -10.71 10.79 13.29
C GLN A 154 -10.95 11.73 14.47
N ARG A 155 -10.95 13.03 14.21
CA ARG A 155 -11.14 14.08 15.25
C ARG A 155 -12.61 14.30 15.58
N ARG A 156 -13.43 14.27 14.56
CA ARG A 156 -14.87 14.53 14.70
C ARG A 156 -15.62 13.77 13.61
N ARG A 157 -16.79 13.23 13.97
CA ARG A 157 -17.70 12.58 13.04
C ARG A 157 -19.09 13.20 13.20
N THR A 158 -19.73 13.50 12.07
CA THR A 158 -21.14 13.90 11.98
C THR A 158 -21.91 12.83 11.20
N GLN A 159 -23.17 13.05 10.89
CA GLN A 159 -23.92 12.13 10.04
C GLN A 159 -23.43 12.09 8.60
N ASN A 160 -22.90 13.21 8.07
CA ASN A 160 -22.56 13.34 6.65
C ASN A 160 -21.06 13.47 6.40
N ASP A 161 -20.30 13.90 7.39
CA ASP A 161 -18.88 14.24 7.25
C ASP A 161 -18.06 13.73 8.44
N ALA A 162 -16.80 13.43 8.18
CA ALA A 162 -15.76 13.22 9.18
C ALA A 162 -14.62 14.20 9.00
N GLU A 163 -14.05 14.68 10.09
CA GLU A 163 -12.83 15.48 10.12
C GLU A 163 -11.66 14.55 10.49
N LEU A 164 -10.79 14.31 9.51
CA LEU A 164 -9.63 13.46 9.67
C LEU A 164 -8.39 14.32 9.91
N ARG A 165 -7.54 13.85 10.81
CA ARG A 165 -6.24 14.44 11.10
C ARG A 165 -5.14 13.46 10.74
N PHE A 166 -4.20 13.92 9.91
CA PHE A 166 -2.95 13.24 9.61
C PHE A 166 -1.81 14.03 10.22
N ILE A 167 -0.92 13.34 10.94
CA ILE A 167 0.28 13.94 11.53
C ILE A 167 1.49 13.19 10.99
N VAL A 168 2.46 13.95 10.49
CA VAL A 168 3.78 13.44 10.10
C VAL A 168 4.81 14.09 10.99
N ASN A 169 5.49 13.30 11.78
CA ASN A 169 6.55 13.74 12.68
C ASN A 169 7.86 13.11 12.28
N ASP A 170 8.91 13.92 12.14
CA ASP A 170 10.26 13.48 11.80
C ASP A 170 11.29 13.97 12.82
N THR A 171 12.37 13.22 12.97
CA THR A 171 13.54 13.58 13.77
C THR A 171 14.67 14.13 12.91
N GLY A 172 14.32 14.78 11.80
CA GLY A 172 15.27 15.31 10.83
C GLY A 172 15.94 16.61 11.24
N VAL A 173 16.53 17.27 10.25
CA VAL A 173 17.29 18.52 10.46
C VAL A 173 16.46 19.71 10.96
N GLY A 174 15.13 19.63 10.87
CA GLY A 174 14.23 20.71 11.22
C GLY A 174 14.44 21.98 10.40
N MET A 175 13.62 23.01 10.68
CA MET A 175 13.63 24.30 9.99
C MET A 175 13.85 25.44 10.99
N SER A 176 14.43 26.55 10.53
CA SER A 176 14.57 27.76 11.33
C SER A 176 13.23 28.46 11.54
N GLU A 177 13.10 29.18 12.64
CA GLU A 177 11.91 29.97 12.96
C GLU A 177 11.63 31.05 11.89
N GLU A 178 12.69 31.58 11.27
CA GLU A 178 12.61 32.59 10.21
C GLU A 178 12.07 31.99 8.89
N PHE A 179 12.38 30.74 8.60
CA PHE A 179 11.96 30.08 7.36
C PHE A 179 10.53 29.50 7.46
N LEU A 180 10.10 29.07 8.62
CA LEU A 180 8.83 28.39 8.84
C LEU A 180 7.59 29.11 8.28
N PRO A 181 7.46 30.46 8.32
CA PRO A 181 6.34 31.18 7.71
C PRO A 181 6.30 31.08 6.18
N HIS A 182 7.44 30.80 5.53
CA HIS A 182 7.62 30.83 4.08
C HIS A 182 7.54 29.45 3.40
N ILE A 183 7.35 28.36 4.17
CA ILE A 183 7.41 26.97 3.64
C ILE A 183 6.32 26.67 2.61
N TYR A 184 5.23 27.42 2.61
CA TYR A 184 4.12 27.27 1.65
C TYR A 184 4.21 28.24 0.47
N GLU A 185 5.24 29.10 0.42
CA GLU A 185 5.48 29.97 -0.73
C GLU A 185 6.08 29.15 -1.88
N PRO A 186 5.61 29.34 -3.13
CA PRO A 186 6.19 28.65 -4.28
C PRO A 186 7.69 28.87 -4.40
N PHE A 187 8.45 27.80 -4.68
CA PHE A 187 9.92 27.81 -4.80
C PHE A 187 10.69 28.18 -3.54
N SER A 188 10.07 28.15 -2.37
CA SER A 188 10.71 28.44 -1.12
C SER A 188 11.62 27.29 -0.68
N GLN A 189 12.88 27.61 -0.30
CA GLN A 189 13.89 26.66 0.20
C GLN A 189 14.78 27.37 1.21
N GLU A 190 15.11 26.70 2.33
CA GLU A 190 15.86 27.34 3.44
C GLU A 190 17.31 27.68 3.09
N SER A 191 17.95 26.94 2.18
CA SER A 191 19.32 27.27 1.73
C SER A 191 19.58 26.77 0.32
N THR A 192 20.34 27.54 -0.46
CA THR A 192 20.81 27.19 -1.80
C THR A 192 21.79 26.00 -1.80
N GLY A 193 22.37 25.61 -0.66
CA GLY A 193 23.27 24.47 -0.52
C GLY A 193 22.55 23.11 -0.44
N THR A 194 21.30 23.08 0.01
CA THR A 194 20.48 21.85 0.09
C THR A 194 19.97 21.39 -1.26
N THR A 195 19.87 22.26 -2.26
CA THR A 195 19.48 21.93 -3.64
C THR A 195 20.46 20.98 -4.31
N ALA A 196 21.76 21.09 -4.00
CA ALA A 196 22.80 20.24 -4.60
C ALA A 196 22.81 18.82 -4.01
N LEU A 197 22.37 18.65 -2.77
CA LEU A 197 22.39 17.35 -2.05
C LEU A 197 21.06 16.60 -2.10
N PHE A 198 19.92 17.30 -2.14
CA PHE A 198 18.62 16.67 -1.93
C PHE A 198 17.57 16.96 -3.02
N GLY A 199 17.76 17.89 -3.95
CA GLY A 199 16.85 18.22 -5.06
C GLY A 199 15.39 18.47 -4.62
N GLY A 200 14.67 19.39 -5.25
CA GLY A 200 13.24 19.61 -4.97
C GLY A 200 12.76 20.86 -5.70
N THR A 201 11.52 20.85 -6.18
CA THR A 201 10.94 21.96 -6.95
C THR A 201 10.57 23.17 -6.08
N GLY A 202 10.41 22.97 -4.76
CA GLY A 202 9.84 23.98 -3.86
C GLY A 202 8.35 24.27 -4.13
N LEU A 203 7.69 23.51 -5.01
CA LEU A 203 6.26 23.65 -5.32
C LEU A 203 5.39 22.72 -4.49
N GLY A 204 5.91 21.56 -4.07
CA GLY A 204 5.12 20.50 -3.45
C GLY A 204 4.32 20.97 -2.23
N LEU A 205 4.92 21.67 -1.27
CA LEU A 205 4.20 22.17 -0.08
C LEU A 205 3.20 23.27 -0.42
N ALA A 206 3.49 24.14 -1.40
CA ALA A 206 2.55 25.15 -1.88
C ALA A 206 1.32 24.47 -2.53
N ILE A 207 1.52 23.46 -3.36
CA ILE A 207 0.45 22.66 -3.97
C ILE A 207 -0.34 21.92 -2.87
N SER A 208 0.33 21.29 -1.91
CA SER A 208 -0.31 20.60 -0.79
C SER A 208 -1.20 21.53 0.02
N LYS A 209 -0.74 22.75 0.31
CA LYS A 209 -1.53 23.78 1.01
C LYS A 209 -2.80 24.13 0.24
N ASN A 210 -2.69 24.38 -1.06
CA ASN A 210 -3.83 24.72 -1.91
C ASN A 210 -4.85 23.56 -2.04
N ILE A 211 -4.37 22.31 -2.18
CA ILE A 211 -5.24 21.13 -2.22
C ILE A 211 -6.00 21.01 -0.90
N VAL A 212 -5.32 21.12 0.25
CA VAL A 212 -5.95 21.04 1.57
C VAL A 212 -6.97 22.16 1.76
N ASP A 213 -6.68 23.38 1.31
CA ASP A 213 -7.63 24.50 1.36
C ASP A 213 -8.88 24.25 0.48
N LEU A 214 -8.70 23.65 -0.71
CA LEU A 214 -9.81 23.25 -1.59
C LEU A 214 -10.67 22.12 -0.96
N MET A 215 -10.06 21.26 -0.13
CA MET A 215 -10.76 20.25 0.66
C MET A 215 -11.47 20.85 1.90
N GLY A 216 -11.41 22.18 2.10
CA GLY A 216 -11.95 22.83 3.30
C GLY A 216 -11.19 22.47 4.59
N GLY A 217 -9.94 22.04 4.44
CA GLY A 217 -9.07 21.60 5.51
C GLY A 217 -8.06 22.65 5.97
N LYS A 218 -7.07 22.19 6.72
CA LYS A 218 -5.98 23.03 7.22
C LYS A 218 -4.68 22.24 7.30
N ILE A 219 -3.58 22.80 6.81
CA ILE A 219 -2.23 22.27 7.02
C ILE A 219 -1.43 23.22 7.91
N THR A 220 -0.71 22.68 8.87
CA THR A 220 0.18 23.43 9.78
C THR A 220 1.47 22.68 9.98
N ALA A 221 2.56 23.42 10.26
CA ALA A 221 3.85 22.85 10.57
C ALA A 221 4.40 23.45 11.87
N ARG A 222 5.09 22.62 12.65
CA ARG A 222 5.93 23.02 13.78
C ARG A 222 7.30 22.41 13.56
N SER A 223 8.34 23.18 13.73
CA SER A 223 9.70 22.70 13.51
C SER A 223 10.68 23.38 14.44
N ILE A 224 11.70 22.62 14.85
CA ILE A 224 12.82 23.12 15.63
C ILE A 224 14.09 22.65 14.94
N LYS A 225 14.94 23.58 14.57
CA LYS A 225 16.21 23.31 13.90
C LYS A 225 17.08 22.34 14.71
N GLY A 226 17.51 21.25 14.07
CA GLY A 226 18.31 20.19 14.69
C GLY A 226 17.54 19.17 15.53
N ILE A 227 16.20 19.30 15.64
CA ILE A 227 15.35 18.36 16.39
C ILE A 227 14.41 17.61 15.45
N GLY A 228 13.71 18.32 14.54
CA GLY A 228 12.78 17.71 13.60
C GLY A 228 11.59 18.61 13.27
N THR A 229 10.61 18.01 12.56
CA THR A 229 9.41 18.72 12.09
C THR A 229 8.15 17.89 12.33
N GLU A 230 7.08 18.56 12.73
CA GLU A 230 5.73 18.02 12.79
C GLU A 230 4.83 18.74 11.78
N PHE A 231 4.29 18.01 10.81
CA PHE A 231 3.22 18.49 9.96
C PHE A 231 1.89 17.92 10.42
N THR A 232 0.88 18.78 10.52
CA THR A 232 -0.52 18.38 10.79
C THR A 232 -1.39 18.79 9.61
N VAL A 233 -2.14 17.82 9.07
CA VAL A 233 -3.11 18.02 7.99
C VAL A 233 -4.49 17.63 8.50
N ASP A 234 -5.40 18.59 8.58
CA ASP A 234 -6.81 18.37 8.88
C ASP A 234 -7.60 18.48 7.58
N VAL A 235 -8.40 17.47 7.25
CA VAL A 235 -9.29 17.47 6.07
C VAL A 235 -10.68 17.00 6.44
N LYS A 236 -11.66 17.45 5.65
CA LYS A 236 -13.05 17.06 5.82
C LYS A 236 -13.46 16.13 4.68
N LEU A 237 -13.85 14.89 5.00
CA LEU A 237 -14.31 13.89 4.04
C LEU A 237 -15.76 13.54 4.28
N GLY A 238 -16.49 13.16 3.22
CA GLY A 238 -17.85 12.69 3.31
C GLY A 238 -17.92 11.26 3.89
N ILE A 239 -19.08 10.92 4.46
CA ILE A 239 -19.37 9.57 4.98
C ILE A 239 -20.30 8.85 4.00
N THR A 240 -20.00 7.58 3.70
CA THR A 240 -20.83 6.75 2.82
C THR A 240 -22.17 6.39 3.48
N GLU A 241 -23.21 6.11 2.68
CA GLU A 241 -24.50 5.66 3.23
C GLU A 241 -24.36 4.33 3.98
N GLU A 242 -23.44 3.46 3.53
CA GLU A 242 -23.14 2.18 4.20
C GLU A 242 -22.58 2.41 5.61
N GLU A 243 -21.66 3.37 5.77
CA GLU A 243 -21.10 3.70 7.08
C GLU A 243 -22.12 4.35 8.02
N LYS A 244 -23.07 5.12 7.49
CA LYS A 244 -24.20 5.64 8.27
C LYS A 244 -25.07 4.50 8.83
N LEU A 245 -25.31 3.47 8.02
CA LEU A 245 -26.08 2.30 8.42
C LEU A 245 -25.31 1.40 9.39
N ARG A 246 -24.01 1.16 9.15
CA ARG A 246 -23.14 0.34 10.01
C ARG A 246 -22.98 0.95 11.41
N HIS A 247 -22.84 2.25 11.50
CA HIS A 247 -22.75 2.94 12.80
C HIS A 247 -24.02 2.77 13.65
N ASN A 248 -25.19 2.64 13.00
CA ASN A 248 -26.47 2.39 13.68
C ASN A 248 -26.68 0.89 13.99
N LEU A 249 -26.02 0.00 13.26
CA LEU A 249 -26.06 -1.45 13.44
C LEU A 249 -24.72 -1.89 14.04
N LYS A 250 -24.55 -1.78 15.37
CA LYS A 250 -23.40 -2.34 16.07
C LYS A 250 -23.35 -3.86 15.81
N LYS A 251 -22.69 -4.32 14.75
CA LYS A 251 -22.29 -5.72 14.61
C LYS A 251 -21.16 -5.98 15.60
N HIS A 252 -21.53 -6.48 16.78
CA HIS A 252 -20.57 -7.03 17.71
C HIS A 252 -20.09 -8.38 17.16
N HIS A 253 -18.88 -8.42 16.59
CA HIS A 253 -18.13 -9.66 16.61
C HIS A 253 -17.84 -9.97 18.08
N ASN A 254 -18.33 -11.11 18.57
CA ASN A 254 -18.21 -11.43 19.99
C ASN A 254 -16.86 -12.08 20.28
N PHE A 255 -15.82 -11.26 20.36
CA PHE A 255 -14.48 -11.69 20.76
C PHE A 255 -14.20 -11.49 22.26
N SER A 256 -15.24 -11.22 23.07
CA SER A 256 -15.12 -10.85 24.48
C SER A 256 -14.52 -11.93 25.39
N HIS A 257 -14.42 -13.15 24.89
CA HIS A 257 -13.79 -14.27 25.60
C HIS A 257 -12.29 -14.38 25.35
N LEU A 258 -11.74 -13.65 24.35
CA LEU A 258 -10.34 -13.74 23.95
C LEU A 258 -9.45 -12.85 24.81
N LYS A 259 -8.27 -13.40 25.14
CA LYS A 259 -7.17 -12.68 25.78
C LYS A 259 -5.98 -12.61 24.83
N THR A 260 -5.52 -11.40 24.56
CA THR A 260 -4.46 -11.14 23.58
C THR A 260 -3.30 -10.42 24.26
N LEU A 261 -2.07 -10.86 23.96
CA LEU A 261 -0.85 -10.13 24.28
C LEU A 261 -0.33 -9.44 23.02
N VAL A 262 -0.03 -8.15 23.11
CA VAL A 262 0.64 -7.37 22.07
C VAL A 262 2.11 -7.20 22.45
N VAL A 263 3.02 -7.44 21.52
CA VAL A 263 4.46 -7.35 21.72
C VAL A 263 5.05 -6.48 20.61
N ASP A 264 5.51 -5.28 20.96
CA ASP A 264 6.09 -4.31 20.04
C ASP A 264 7.01 -3.39 20.84
N ASP A 265 8.16 -3.00 20.32
CA ASP A 265 9.10 -2.12 21.03
C ASP A 265 8.67 -0.65 21.00
N ASP A 266 7.72 -0.27 20.13
CA ASP A 266 7.11 1.05 20.17
C ASP A 266 5.85 1.06 21.06
N VAL A 267 5.94 1.82 22.15
CA VAL A 267 4.85 1.96 23.13
C VAL A 267 3.57 2.56 22.51
N ALA A 268 3.71 3.49 21.56
CA ALA A 268 2.56 4.13 20.93
C ALA A 268 1.79 3.13 20.04
N VAL A 269 2.50 2.22 19.36
CA VAL A 269 1.89 1.11 18.61
C VAL A 269 1.19 0.13 19.54
N CYS A 270 1.84 -0.25 20.64
CA CYS A 270 1.24 -1.10 21.67
C CYS A 270 -0.07 -0.52 22.21
N GLU A 271 -0.06 0.75 22.59
CA GLU A 271 -1.24 1.44 23.14
C GLU A 271 -2.37 1.51 22.11
N SER A 272 -2.06 1.86 20.85
CA SER A 272 -3.04 1.90 19.75
C SER A 272 -3.64 0.51 19.49
N ALA A 273 -2.81 -0.53 19.47
CA ALA A 273 -3.24 -1.91 19.30
C ALA A 273 -4.22 -2.36 20.40
N VAL A 274 -3.87 -2.08 21.66
CA VAL A 274 -4.73 -2.43 22.80
C VAL A 274 -6.06 -1.69 22.75
N VAL A 275 -6.06 -0.42 22.38
CA VAL A 275 -7.31 0.35 22.19
C VAL A 275 -8.18 -0.30 21.10
N THR A 276 -7.60 -0.66 19.96
CA THR A 276 -8.29 -1.34 18.85
C THR A 276 -8.91 -2.65 19.30
N LEU A 277 -8.15 -3.48 20.03
CA LEU A 277 -8.61 -4.76 20.56
C LEU A 277 -9.74 -4.60 21.58
N HIS A 278 -9.63 -3.61 22.47
CA HIS A 278 -10.69 -3.31 23.44
C HIS A 278 -11.98 -2.85 22.76
N GLU A 279 -11.93 -2.08 21.68
CA GLU A 279 -13.12 -1.72 20.89
C GLU A 279 -13.78 -2.91 20.19
N MET A 280 -13.00 -3.97 19.90
CA MET A 280 -13.51 -5.25 19.41
C MET A 280 -14.06 -6.13 20.54
N GLY A 281 -13.94 -5.70 21.80
CA GLY A 281 -14.33 -6.46 22.98
C GLY A 281 -13.30 -7.47 23.46
N VAL A 282 -12.09 -7.48 22.89
CA VAL A 282 -10.99 -8.38 23.27
C VAL A 282 -10.27 -7.85 24.50
N MET A 283 -9.97 -8.72 25.46
CA MET A 283 -9.11 -8.38 26.59
C MET A 283 -7.65 -8.39 26.12
N ALA A 284 -6.99 -7.24 26.15
CA ALA A 284 -5.62 -7.11 25.67
C ALA A 284 -4.71 -6.44 26.70
N GLU A 285 -3.47 -6.90 26.76
CA GLU A 285 -2.34 -6.25 27.44
C GLU A 285 -1.13 -6.23 26.51
N TRP A 286 -0.11 -5.45 26.83
CA TRP A 286 1.07 -5.33 26.00
C TRP A 286 2.37 -5.36 26.79
N VAL A 287 3.45 -5.70 26.10
CA VAL A 287 4.83 -5.62 26.57
C VAL A 287 5.73 -5.06 25.46
N ASP A 288 6.80 -4.39 25.84
CA ASP A 288 7.68 -3.63 24.95
C ASP A 288 8.92 -4.43 24.46
N SER A 289 8.95 -5.75 24.61
CA SER A 289 10.07 -6.55 24.11
C SER A 289 9.75 -8.05 24.08
N GLY A 290 10.43 -8.79 23.19
CA GLY A 290 10.31 -10.24 23.09
C GLY A 290 10.66 -10.97 24.38
N ARG A 291 11.69 -10.51 25.10
CA ARG A 291 12.08 -11.10 26.39
C ARG A 291 10.98 -10.99 27.43
N LYS A 292 10.39 -9.80 27.59
CA LYS A 292 9.25 -9.60 28.50
C LYS A 292 8.04 -10.45 28.12
N ALA A 293 7.82 -10.63 26.80
CA ALA A 293 6.74 -11.50 26.31
C ALA A 293 6.95 -12.96 26.71
N VAL A 294 8.15 -13.51 26.52
CA VAL A 294 8.48 -14.89 26.91
C VAL A 294 8.34 -15.08 28.41
N ASP A 295 8.82 -14.14 29.22
CA ASP A 295 8.73 -14.23 30.69
C ASP A 295 7.27 -14.13 31.15
N ARG A 296 6.48 -13.23 30.58
CA ARG A 296 5.06 -13.06 30.88
C ARG A 296 4.23 -14.29 30.53
N VAL A 297 4.48 -14.88 29.36
CA VAL A 297 3.81 -16.11 28.93
C VAL A 297 4.18 -17.27 29.85
N ARG A 298 5.47 -17.42 30.24
CA ARG A 298 5.93 -18.46 31.14
C ARG A 298 5.29 -18.38 32.53
N GLU A 299 5.19 -17.16 33.08
CA GLU A 299 4.55 -16.90 34.36
C GLU A 299 3.08 -17.35 34.38
N LEU A 300 2.31 -16.91 33.36
CA LEU A 300 0.89 -17.20 33.26
C LEU A 300 0.63 -18.70 32.98
N TRP A 301 1.41 -19.30 32.09
CA TRP A 301 1.28 -20.73 31.74
C TRP A 301 1.49 -21.64 32.93
N GLY A 302 2.51 -21.35 33.75
CA GLY A 302 2.76 -22.05 35.01
C GLY A 302 1.61 -21.92 36.03
N GLY A 303 0.82 -20.87 35.98
CA GLY A 303 -0.36 -20.61 36.81
C GLY A 303 -1.69 -21.13 36.24
N GLY A 304 -1.68 -21.86 35.12
CA GLY A 304 -2.89 -22.35 34.45
C GLY A 304 -3.70 -21.26 33.77
N LYS A 305 -3.10 -20.09 33.51
CA LYS A 305 -3.68 -18.98 32.75
C LYS A 305 -2.90 -18.86 31.45
N TYR A 306 -3.57 -18.39 30.40
CA TYR A 306 -2.94 -18.25 29.09
C TYR A 306 -3.58 -17.13 28.28
N TYR A 307 -2.89 -16.72 27.21
CA TYR A 307 -3.46 -15.92 26.14
C TYR A 307 -4.00 -16.84 25.06
N ASP A 308 -5.10 -16.43 24.45
CA ASP A 308 -5.64 -17.12 23.27
C ASP A 308 -4.85 -16.74 22.01
N MET A 309 -4.37 -15.50 21.98
CA MET A 309 -3.61 -14.93 20.87
C MET A 309 -2.44 -14.10 21.34
N ILE A 310 -1.37 -14.07 20.53
CA ILE A 310 -0.21 -13.21 20.74
C ILE A 310 0.11 -12.53 19.40
N LEU A 311 0.07 -11.20 19.39
CA LEU A 311 0.49 -10.36 18.27
C LEU A 311 1.92 -9.90 18.53
N ILE A 312 2.85 -10.21 17.64
CA ILE A 312 4.29 -9.94 17.85
C ILE A 312 4.81 -9.13 16.69
N ASP A 313 5.46 -8.00 16.96
CA ASP A 313 6.21 -7.30 15.92
C ASP A 313 7.39 -8.16 15.44
N TRP A 314 7.62 -8.14 14.11
CA TRP A 314 8.73 -8.88 13.53
C TRP A 314 10.08 -8.31 13.94
N LYS A 315 10.25 -6.98 13.85
CA LYS A 315 11.52 -6.30 14.10
C LYS A 315 11.53 -5.65 15.47
N MET A 316 12.17 -6.29 16.42
CA MET A 316 12.39 -5.73 17.75
C MET A 316 13.89 -5.82 18.11
N PRO A 317 14.41 -4.88 18.92
CA PRO A 317 15.78 -4.93 19.44
C PRO A 317 16.04 -6.19 20.29
N GLU A 318 17.27 -6.67 20.33
CA GLU A 318 17.78 -7.80 21.12
C GLU A 318 17.18 -9.17 20.75
N MET A 319 15.86 -9.30 20.64
CA MET A 319 15.15 -10.53 20.28
C MET A 319 14.03 -10.19 19.30
N ASP A 320 14.16 -10.65 18.06
CA ASP A 320 13.16 -10.42 17.02
C ASP A 320 11.87 -11.24 17.24
N GLY A 321 10.84 -10.95 16.44
CA GLY A 321 9.54 -11.59 16.56
C GLY A 321 9.56 -13.09 16.28
N ILE A 322 10.42 -13.57 15.36
CA ILE A 322 10.52 -14.99 15.00
C ILE A 322 11.14 -15.76 16.16
N GLU A 323 12.23 -15.26 16.75
CA GLU A 323 12.85 -15.88 17.91
C GLU A 323 11.94 -15.84 19.15
N THR A 324 11.22 -14.72 19.33
CA THR A 324 10.19 -14.59 20.39
C THR A 324 9.10 -15.65 20.21
N ALA A 325 8.57 -15.80 19.00
CA ALA A 325 7.55 -16.81 18.67
C ALA A 325 8.07 -18.24 18.93
N ARG A 326 9.31 -18.54 18.55
CA ARG A 326 9.95 -19.85 18.77
C ARG A 326 10.05 -20.18 20.26
N GLN A 327 10.48 -19.23 21.09
CA GLN A 327 10.59 -19.43 22.53
C GLN A 327 9.22 -19.55 23.21
N ILE A 328 8.24 -18.75 22.80
CA ILE A 328 6.86 -18.86 23.28
C ILE A 328 6.29 -20.22 22.90
N ARG A 329 6.47 -20.65 21.65
CA ARG A 329 5.98 -21.94 21.15
C ARG A 329 6.54 -23.13 21.94
N ALA A 330 7.78 -23.05 22.37
CA ALA A 330 8.41 -24.06 23.24
C ALA A 330 7.74 -24.15 24.62
N ILE A 331 7.06 -23.12 25.10
CA ILE A 331 6.34 -23.07 26.36
C ILE A 331 4.90 -23.57 26.21
N VAL A 332 4.17 -23.04 25.21
CA VAL A 332 2.71 -23.19 25.09
C VAL A 332 2.28 -24.25 24.05
N GLY A 333 3.22 -24.89 23.35
CA GLY A 333 2.89 -25.83 22.27
C GLY A 333 2.05 -25.16 21.17
N THR A 334 0.99 -25.82 20.69
CA THR A 334 0.10 -25.32 19.62
C THR A 334 -1.19 -24.68 20.16
N GLU A 335 -1.34 -24.56 21.48
CA GLU A 335 -2.57 -24.10 22.13
C GLU A 335 -2.89 -22.62 21.85
N VAL A 336 -1.85 -21.80 21.70
CA VAL A 336 -1.96 -20.34 21.54
C VAL A 336 -1.74 -19.95 20.09
N THR A 337 -2.57 -19.06 19.56
CA THR A 337 -2.38 -18.51 18.21
C THR A 337 -1.33 -17.41 18.24
N ILE A 338 -0.26 -17.55 17.45
CA ILE A 338 0.80 -16.54 17.30
C ILE A 338 0.68 -15.90 15.93
N ILE A 339 0.58 -14.57 15.92
CA ILE A 339 0.50 -13.73 14.71
C ILE A 339 1.72 -12.81 14.70
N ILE A 340 2.53 -12.85 13.65
CA ILE A 340 3.60 -11.85 13.45
C ILE A 340 3.07 -10.70 12.62
N MET A 341 3.31 -9.49 13.12
CA MET A 341 3.04 -8.24 12.43
C MET A 341 4.29 -7.78 11.69
N THR A 342 4.17 -7.46 10.40
CA THR A 342 5.30 -7.01 9.59
C THR A 342 4.90 -5.85 8.69
N ALA A 343 5.82 -4.92 8.50
CA ALA A 343 5.68 -3.84 7.52
C ALA A 343 6.26 -4.26 6.14
N TYR A 344 6.89 -5.42 6.05
CA TYR A 344 7.65 -5.89 4.89
C TYR A 344 7.03 -7.08 4.17
N ASP A 345 7.65 -7.37 3.02
CA ASP A 345 7.36 -8.48 2.11
C ASP A 345 7.32 -9.83 2.86
N TRP A 346 6.17 -10.43 2.87
CA TRP A 346 5.86 -11.69 3.55
C TRP A 346 6.71 -12.85 3.06
N ILE A 347 7.12 -12.79 1.79
CA ILE A 347 7.82 -13.88 1.09
C ILE A 347 9.16 -14.20 1.76
N SER A 348 9.87 -13.15 2.24
CA SER A 348 11.21 -13.32 2.83
C SER A 348 11.20 -13.98 4.21
N ILE A 349 10.10 -13.86 4.97
CA ILE A 349 10.01 -14.34 6.36
C ILE A 349 9.03 -15.49 6.54
N GLU A 350 8.19 -15.79 5.56
CA GLU A 350 7.12 -16.80 5.68
C GLU A 350 7.67 -18.17 6.06
N HIS A 351 8.76 -18.61 5.42
CA HIS A 351 9.36 -19.90 5.68
C HIS A 351 9.92 -20.00 7.12
N GLU A 352 10.64 -18.97 7.58
CA GLU A 352 11.20 -18.93 8.93
C GLU A 352 10.11 -18.82 9.99
N ALA A 353 9.07 -18.01 9.73
CA ALA A 353 7.93 -17.87 10.61
C ALA A 353 7.16 -19.20 10.77
N LYS A 354 6.93 -19.94 9.69
CA LYS A 354 6.32 -21.27 9.72
C LYS A 354 7.15 -22.25 10.54
N LEU A 355 8.48 -22.26 10.38
CA LEU A 355 9.39 -23.11 11.17
C LEU A 355 9.41 -22.72 12.66
N ALA A 356 9.21 -21.45 12.99
CA ALA A 356 9.07 -20.98 14.37
C ALA A 356 7.69 -21.28 14.98
N GLY A 357 6.75 -21.85 14.21
CA GLY A 357 5.41 -22.20 14.65
C GLY A 357 4.44 -21.01 14.71
N VAL A 358 4.67 -19.96 13.90
CA VAL A 358 3.75 -18.84 13.71
C VAL A 358 2.53 -19.32 12.94
N ASN A 359 1.33 -18.89 13.35
CA ASN A 359 0.08 -19.29 12.72
C ASN A 359 -0.28 -18.41 11.54
N LEU A 360 -0.06 -17.09 11.67
CA LEU A 360 -0.44 -16.09 10.66
C LEU A 360 0.60 -14.97 10.60
N LEU A 361 0.74 -14.38 9.41
CA LEU A 361 1.42 -13.11 9.21
C LEU A 361 0.36 -12.04 8.95
N MET A 362 0.57 -10.82 9.46
CA MET A 362 -0.32 -9.67 9.27
C MET A 362 0.50 -8.44 8.93
N SER A 363 0.02 -7.63 7.98
CA SER A 363 0.68 -6.37 7.61
C SER A 363 0.43 -5.27 8.65
N LYS A 364 1.46 -4.45 8.91
CA LYS A 364 1.31 -3.12 9.52
C LYS A 364 0.95 -2.09 8.41
N PRO A 365 0.16 -1.06 8.70
CA PRO A 365 -0.47 -0.73 9.98
C PRO A 365 -1.66 -1.64 10.34
N MET A 366 -1.94 -1.74 11.62
CA MET A 366 -3.01 -2.58 12.17
C MET A 366 -4.38 -1.93 11.94
N PHE A 367 -5.21 -2.52 11.05
CA PHE A 367 -6.59 -2.12 10.86
C PHE A 367 -7.54 -3.06 11.63
N LYS A 368 -8.67 -2.52 12.07
CA LYS A 368 -9.70 -3.32 12.74
C LYS A 368 -10.24 -4.44 11.86
N SER A 369 -10.43 -4.17 10.56
CA SER A 369 -10.83 -5.15 9.53
C SER A 369 -9.83 -6.30 9.41
N SER A 370 -8.53 -5.99 9.35
CA SER A 370 -7.44 -6.97 9.29
C SER A 370 -7.40 -7.84 10.56
N LEU A 371 -7.57 -7.23 11.74
CA LEU A 371 -7.65 -7.97 13.01
C LEU A 371 -8.88 -8.89 13.07
N VAL A 372 -10.06 -8.40 12.66
CA VAL A 372 -11.28 -9.22 12.59
C VAL A 372 -11.07 -10.41 11.67
N SER A 373 -10.47 -10.20 10.49
CA SER A 373 -10.18 -11.27 9.53
C SER A 373 -9.18 -12.28 10.10
N ALA A 374 -8.08 -11.80 10.71
CA ALA A 374 -7.07 -12.66 11.32
C ALA A 374 -7.65 -13.49 12.48
N PHE A 375 -8.46 -12.88 13.34
CA PHE A 375 -9.09 -13.56 14.46
C PHE A 375 -10.15 -14.57 14.02
N SER A 376 -10.94 -14.23 12.99
CA SER A 376 -11.93 -15.15 12.42
C SER A 376 -11.26 -16.38 11.79
N ARG A 377 -10.16 -16.18 11.04
CA ARG A 377 -9.36 -17.29 10.49
C ARG A 377 -8.77 -18.15 11.59
N ALA A 378 -8.16 -17.55 12.60
CA ALA A 378 -7.55 -18.26 13.70
C ALA A 378 -8.56 -19.08 14.54
N LEU A 379 -9.79 -18.58 14.70
CA LEU A 379 -10.87 -19.28 15.41
C LEU A 379 -11.54 -20.33 14.50
N GLY A 380 -11.75 -20.02 13.22
CA GLY A 380 -12.32 -20.95 12.22
C GLY A 380 -11.43 -22.15 11.99
N GLU A 381 -10.12 -22.00 11.96
CA GLU A 381 -9.17 -23.11 11.87
C GLU A 381 -9.24 -24.07 13.08
N LYS A 382 -9.69 -23.61 14.25
CA LYS A 382 -9.94 -24.50 15.40
C LYS A 382 -11.18 -25.39 15.21
N GLU A 383 -12.19 -24.90 14.47
CA GLU A 383 -13.41 -25.68 14.17
C GLU A 383 -13.24 -26.52 12.90
N GLU A 384 -12.48 -26.06 11.90
CA GLU A 384 -12.27 -26.75 10.62
C GLU A 384 -11.12 -27.78 10.64
N ARG A 385 -10.14 -27.65 11.54
CA ARG A 385 -9.10 -28.70 11.77
C ARG A 385 -9.66 -30.05 12.17
N ALA A 386 -10.95 -30.11 12.52
CA ALA A 386 -11.64 -31.39 12.72
C ALA A 386 -12.12 -32.05 11.41
N GLN A 387 -12.05 -31.39 10.24
CA GLN A 387 -12.66 -31.86 8.98
C GLN A 387 -11.90 -31.61 7.66
N GLN A 388 -10.66 -31.08 7.65
CA GLN A 388 -9.90 -30.99 6.39
C GLN A 388 -8.54 -31.70 6.49
N PRO A 389 -8.14 -32.46 5.44
CA PRO A 389 -6.80 -33.02 5.38
C PRO A 389 -5.78 -31.90 5.10
N ASP A 390 -4.68 -31.92 5.85
CA ASP A 390 -3.52 -31.06 5.68
C ASP A 390 -3.07 -30.98 4.21
N GLY A 391 -2.87 -29.74 3.73
CA GLY A 391 -2.09 -29.44 2.54
C GLY A 391 -2.64 -30.04 1.26
N ALA A 392 -3.63 -29.44 0.64
CA ALA A 392 -3.90 -29.72 -0.76
C ALA A 392 -2.66 -29.34 -1.56
N ASP A 393 -1.83 -30.32 -1.88
CA ASP A 393 -0.73 -30.15 -2.83
C ASP A 393 -1.39 -30.02 -4.21
N TYR A 394 -1.65 -28.76 -4.61
CA TYR A 394 -2.24 -28.46 -5.91
C TYR A 394 -1.26 -28.88 -7.00
N ASP A 395 -1.62 -29.88 -7.79
CA ASP A 395 -0.90 -30.30 -8.98
C ASP A 395 -1.76 -29.99 -10.23
N PHE A 396 -1.27 -29.07 -11.03
CA PHE A 396 -1.89 -28.68 -12.30
C PHE A 396 -1.09 -29.16 -13.51
N THR A 397 -0.28 -30.21 -13.34
CA THR A 397 0.51 -30.79 -14.43
C THR A 397 -0.39 -31.15 -15.62
N GLY A 398 -0.01 -30.66 -16.81
CA GLY A 398 -0.77 -30.84 -18.03
C GLY A 398 -1.89 -29.81 -18.27
N ARG A 399 -2.12 -28.88 -17.36
CA ARG A 399 -3.06 -27.76 -17.52
C ARG A 399 -2.36 -26.54 -18.09
N ARG A 400 -3.11 -25.72 -18.84
CA ARG A 400 -2.59 -24.53 -19.50
C ARG A 400 -3.42 -23.30 -19.18
N VAL A 401 -2.74 -22.22 -18.82
CA VAL A 401 -3.33 -20.91 -18.51
C VAL A 401 -2.85 -19.86 -19.51
N LEU A 402 -3.77 -19.04 -19.99
CA LEU A 402 -3.45 -17.79 -20.70
C LEU A 402 -3.43 -16.65 -19.69
N LEU A 403 -2.27 -16.01 -19.52
CA LEU A 403 -2.05 -14.89 -18.62
C LEU A 403 -1.95 -13.59 -19.41
N ALA A 404 -2.90 -12.67 -19.21
CA ALA A 404 -2.89 -11.33 -19.80
C ALA A 404 -2.51 -10.30 -18.73
N GLU A 405 -1.33 -9.70 -18.89
CA GLU A 405 -0.71 -8.74 -17.96
C GLU A 405 0.24 -7.83 -18.73
N ASP A 406 0.13 -6.50 -18.54
CA ASP A 406 0.95 -5.52 -19.26
C ASP A 406 2.27 -5.18 -18.55
N ASN A 407 2.38 -5.47 -17.25
CA ASN A 407 3.58 -5.23 -16.47
C ASN A 407 4.49 -6.46 -16.47
N ALA A 408 5.69 -6.34 -17.04
CA ALA A 408 6.65 -7.44 -17.17
C ALA A 408 7.03 -8.09 -15.84
N LEU A 409 7.16 -7.32 -14.74
CA LEU A 409 7.49 -7.84 -13.42
C LEU A 409 6.32 -8.65 -12.84
N ASN A 410 5.09 -8.15 -12.96
CA ASN A 410 3.90 -8.89 -12.53
C ASN A 410 3.72 -10.18 -13.33
N THR A 411 3.99 -10.13 -14.64
CA THR A 411 3.98 -11.32 -15.52
C THR A 411 4.98 -12.36 -15.02
N GLU A 412 6.22 -11.96 -14.73
CA GLU A 412 7.27 -12.88 -14.24
C GLU A 412 6.87 -13.55 -12.92
N VAL A 413 6.35 -12.78 -11.96
CA VAL A 413 5.88 -13.31 -10.67
C VAL A 413 4.73 -14.30 -10.87
N ALA A 414 3.72 -13.94 -11.66
CA ALA A 414 2.56 -14.81 -11.90
C ALA A 414 2.97 -16.10 -12.64
N VAL A 415 3.86 -16.01 -13.62
CA VAL A 415 4.40 -17.19 -14.33
C VAL A 415 5.13 -18.11 -13.37
N MET A 416 6.03 -17.58 -12.51
CA MET A 416 6.75 -18.38 -11.51
C MET A 416 5.80 -19.12 -10.56
N LEU A 417 4.76 -18.45 -10.08
CA LEU A 417 3.74 -19.07 -9.21
C LEU A 417 3.01 -20.20 -9.93
N LEU A 418 2.53 -19.96 -11.14
CA LEU A 418 1.77 -20.94 -11.91
C LEU A 418 2.63 -22.16 -12.33
N GLU A 419 3.84 -21.91 -12.81
CA GLU A 419 4.76 -22.97 -13.22
C GLU A 419 5.24 -23.82 -12.04
N SER A 420 5.39 -23.23 -10.84
CA SER A 420 5.74 -23.96 -9.62
C SER A 420 4.74 -25.05 -9.25
N LYS A 421 3.49 -24.95 -9.74
CA LYS A 421 2.40 -25.92 -9.53
C LYS A 421 2.08 -26.72 -10.80
N GLY A 422 2.93 -26.67 -11.81
CA GLY A 422 2.86 -27.53 -13.00
C GLY A 422 2.03 -26.98 -14.16
N PHE A 423 1.56 -25.74 -14.12
CA PHE A 423 0.90 -25.11 -15.27
C PHE A 423 1.86 -24.86 -16.43
N ALA A 424 1.37 -25.03 -17.65
CA ALA A 424 1.96 -24.41 -18.83
C ALA A 424 1.34 -23.01 -18.99
N VAL A 425 2.16 -21.96 -19.01
CA VAL A 425 1.68 -20.57 -19.07
C VAL A 425 2.01 -19.97 -20.44
N GLU A 426 1.00 -19.38 -21.08
CA GLU A 426 1.19 -18.54 -22.26
C GLU A 426 0.81 -17.10 -21.92
N THR A 427 1.66 -16.13 -22.27
CA THR A 427 1.51 -14.75 -21.85
C THR A 427 1.03 -13.84 -22.97
N ALA A 428 0.24 -12.84 -22.62
CA ALA A 428 -0.23 -11.77 -23.50
C ALA A 428 -0.01 -10.42 -22.81
N GLU A 429 0.59 -9.47 -23.51
CA GLU A 429 0.93 -8.13 -23.00
C GLU A 429 -0.24 -7.12 -22.97
N ASN A 430 -1.41 -7.52 -23.46
CA ASN A 430 -2.64 -6.72 -23.48
C ASN A 430 -3.86 -7.59 -23.86
N GLY A 431 -5.05 -7.04 -23.66
CA GLY A 431 -6.31 -7.73 -23.96
C GLY A 431 -6.48 -8.12 -25.43
N LEU A 432 -5.98 -7.31 -26.36
CA LEU A 432 -6.06 -7.61 -27.80
C LEU A 432 -5.23 -8.87 -28.12
N ARG A 433 -4.02 -8.95 -27.57
CA ARG A 433 -3.15 -10.11 -27.77
C ARG A 433 -3.73 -11.37 -27.12
N ALA A 434 -4.33 -11.26 -25.94
CA ALA A 434 -5.01 -12.37 -25.28
C ALA A 434 -6.18 -12.89 -26.13
N MET A 435 -7.02 -12.00 -26.65
CA MET A 435 -8.12 -12.35 -27.55
C MET A 435 -7.61 -13.04 -28.83
N GLU A 436 -6.54 -12.54 -29.45
CA GLU A 436 -5.95 -13.16 -30.65
C GLU A 436 -5.42 -14.57 -30.40
N LEU A 437 -4.71 -14.79 -29.29
CA LEU A 437 -4.19 -16.09 -28.90
C LEU A 437 -5.33 -17.08 -28.66
N PHE A 438 -6.33 -16.65 -27.88
CA PHE A 438 -7.49 -17.49 -27.59
C PHE A 438 -8.32 -17.81 -28.86
N SER A 439 -8.51 -16.83 -29.76
CA SER A 439 -9.29 -17.04 -30.98
C SER A 439 -8.70 -18.09 -31.93
N LYS A 440 -7.37 -18.23 -31.91
CA LYS A 440 -6.60 -19.17 -32.76
C LYS A 440 -6.38 -20.52 -32.09
N SER A 441 -6.67 -20.65 -30.81
CA SER A 441 -6.44 -21.89 -30.05
C SER A 441 -7.49 -22.97 -30.42
N PRO A 442 -7.08 -24.25 -30.49
CA PRO A 442 -8.03 -25.35 -30.65
C PRO A 442 -8.85 -25.53 -29.37
N LYS A 443 -9.97 -26.26 -29.49
CA LYS A 443 -10.82 -26.58 -28.33
C LYS A 443 -10.03 -27.29 -27.23
N GLY A 444 -10.21 -26.85 -25.97
CA GLY A 444 -9.55 -27.41 -24.80
C GLY A 444 -8.06 -27.12 -24.69
N TYR A 445 -7.55 -26.08 -25.40
CA TYR A 445 -6.15 -25.72 -25.35
C TYR A 445 -5.78 -24.96 -24.07
N TYR A 446 -6.66 -24.07 -23.59
CA TYR A 446 -6.53 -23.39 -22.30
C TYR A 446 -7.58 -23.91 -21.33
N ASP A 447 -7.18 -24.08 -20.07
CA ASP A 447 -8.06 -24.46 -18.96
C ASP A 447 -8.65 -23.25 -18.24
N ALA A 448 -7.94 -22.11 -18.23
CA ALA A 448 -8.40 -20.84 -17.68
C ALA A 448 -7.66 -19.64 -18.32
N ILE A 449 -8.23 -18.45 -18.17
CA ILE A 449 -7.64 -17.18 -18.53
C ILE A 449 -7.51 -16.32 -17.26
N LEU A 450 -6.30 -15.88 -16.93
CA LEU A 450 -6.05 -14.84 -15.95
C LEU A 450 -5.93 -13.52 -16.69
N MET A 451 -6.77 -12.53 -16.35
CA MET A 451 -6.91 -11.30 -17.13
C MET A 451 -6.78 -10.08 -16.25
N ASP A 452 -5.72 -9.29 -16.43
CA ASP A 452 -5.68 -7.97 -15.82
C ASP A 452 -6.77 -7.07 -16.38
N ILE A 453 -7.43 -6.32 -15.51
CA ILE A 453 -8.48 -5.38 -15.91
C ILE A 453 -7.90 -4.18 -16.64
N ARG A 454 -6.75 -3.66 -16.18
CA ARG A 454 -6.18 -2.41 -16.69
C ARG A 454 -4.97 -2.68 -17.58
N MET A 455 -5.19 -2.74 -18.87
CA MET A 455 -4.12 -2.92 -19.88
C MET A 455 -4.23 -1.91 -21.01
N PRO A 456 -3.12 -1.54 -21.66
CA PRO A 456 -3.11 -0.67 -22.84
C PRO A 456 -3.74 -1.36 -24.06
N LEU A 457 -4.13 -0.60 -25.07
CA LEU A 457 -4.73 -0.99 -26.35
C LEU A 457 -6.12 -1.61 -26.21
N MET A 458 -6.30 -2.62 -25.39
CA MET A 458 -7.59 -3.24 -25.05
C MET A 458 -7.55 -3.65 -23.58
N ASP A 459 -8.44 -3.09 -22.77
CA ASP A 459 -8.59 -3.46 -21.37
C ASP A 459 -9.20 -4.86 -21.20
N GLY A 460 -9.04 -5.43 -19.98
CA GLY A 460 -9.48 -6.79 -19.71
C GLY A 460 -10.99 -6.98 -19.76
N LEU A 461 -11.79 -5.96 -19.42
CA LEU A 461 -13.26 -6.03 -19.49
C LEU A 461 -13.72 -6.15 -20.94
N THR A 462 -13.17 -5.31 -21.81
CA THR A 462 -13.44 -5.34 -23.26
C THR A 462 -12.96 -6.66 -23.86
N ALA A 463 -11.78 -7.14 -23.46
CA ALA A 463 -11.22 -8.41 -23.93
C ALA A 463 -12.11 -9.60 -23.52
N ALA A 464 -12.52 -9.69 -22.25
CA ALA A 464 -13.40 -10.75 -21.75
C ALA A 464 -14.75 -10.76 -22.47
N GLY A 465 -15.40 -9.59 -22.58
CA GLY A 465 -16.66 -9.45 -23.33
C GLY A 465 -16.52 -9.90 -24.77
N THR A 466 -15.40 -9.55 -25.44
CA THR A 466 -15.14 -9.97 -26.82
C THR A 466 -14.90 -11.49 -26.90
N ILE A 467 -14.08 -12.06 -25.98
CA ILE A 467 -13.82 -13.51 -25.91
C ILE A 467 -15.12 -14.30 -25.80
N ARG A 468 -16.06 -13.87 -24.94
CA ARG A 468 -17.37 -14.54 -24.77
C ARG A 468 -18.20 -14.61 -26.05
N HIS A 469 -17.98 -13.72 -27.01
CA HIS A 469 -18.71 -13.65 -28.29
C HIS A 469 -17.93 -14.26 -29.47
N LEU A 470 -16.73 -14.80 -29.25
CA LEU A 470 -15.97 -15.47 -30.30
C LEU A 470 -16.63 -16.77 -30.75
N SER A 471 -16.41 -17.15 -32.02
CA SER A 471 -16.87 -18.44 -32.57
C SER A 471 -16.05 -19.64 -32.06
N ASN A 472 -15.12 -19.47 -31.13
CA ASN A 472 -14.35 -20.53 -30.52
C ASN A 472 -15.28 -21.39 -29.62
N ALA A 473 -15.13 -22.71 -29.67
CA ALA A 473 -16.02 -23.64 -28.96
C ALA A 473 -15.99 -23.53 -27.44
N ASP A 474 -14.88 -23.01 -26.89
CA ASP A 474 -14.69 -22.82 -25.45
C ASP A 474 -15.04 -21.41 -24.97
N ALA A 475 -15.31 -20.47 -25.87
CA ALA A 475 -15.53 -19.06 -25.59
C ALA A 475 -16.59 -18.79 -24.51
N ALA A 476 -17.65 -19.55 -24.50
CA ALA A 476 -18.75 -19.38 -23.55
C ALA A 476 -18.47 -20.01 -22.17
N ALA A 477 -17.56 -20.99 -22.09
CA ALA A 477 -17.39 -21.84 -20.90
C ALA A 477 -16.03 -21.70 -20.20
N ILE A 478 -14.99 -21.20 -20.91
CA ILE A 478 -13.66 -21.07 -20.32
C ILE A 478 -13.69 -20.13 -19.10
N PRO A 479 -13.12 -20.53 -17.94
CA PRO A 479 -13.01 -19.64 -16.80
C PRO A 479 -12.15 -18.41 -17.13
N ILE A 480 -12.70 -17.21 -16.94
CA ILE A 480 -11.97 -15.93 -17.03
C ILE A 480 -11.92 -15.34 -15.65
N ILE A 481 -10.73 -15.26 -15.08
CA ILE A 481 -10.48 -14.79 -13.72
C ILE A 481 -9.85 -13.40 -13.83
N ALA A 482 -10.53 -12.38 -13.31
CA ALA A 482 -10.02 -11.01 -13.29
C ALA A 482 -8.87 -10.87 -12.29
N MET A 483 -7.80 -10.19 -12.68
CA MET A 483 -6.77 -9.70 -11.78
C MET A 483 -6.94 -8.19 -11.64
N THR A 484 -7.12 -7.69 -10.42
CA THR A 484 -7.41 -6.27 -10.18
C THR A 484 -6.53 -5.70 -9.08
N ALA A 485 -6.09 -4.46 -9.25
CA ALA A 485 -5.40 -3.73 -8.18
C ALA A 485 -6.34 -3.41 -7.00
N ASN A 486 -7.67 -3.46 -7.23
CA ASN A 486 -8.70 -3.15 -6.25
C ASN A 486 -9.86 -4.14 -6.38
N ALA A 487 -10.15 -4.87 -5.32
CA ALA A 487 -11.30 -5.79 -5.25
C ALA A 487 -12.58 -5.05 -4.79
N PHE A 488 -12.94 -3.92 -5.44
CA PHE A 488 -14.16 -3.18 -5.10
C PHE A 488 -15.39 -3.76 -5.79
N ASP A 489 -16.54 -3.61 -5.13
CA ASP A 489 -17.83 -4.08 -5.62
C ASP A 489 -18.15 -3.55 -7.04
N ASP A 490 -17.76 -2.31 -7.36
CA ASP A 490 -17.95 -1.71 -8.69
C ASP A 490 -17.14 -2.40 -9.81
N ASP A 491 -15.90 -2.81 -9.53
CA ASP A 491 -15.07 -3.53 -10.50
C ASP A 491 -15.50 -5.00 -10.58
N ILE A 492 -16.02 -5.56 -9.49
CA ILE A 492 -16.63 -6.88 -9.43
C ILE A 492 -17.92 -6.94 -10.26
N GLU A 493 -18.81 -5.94 -10.15
CA GLU A 493 -20.03 -5.89 -10.96
C GLU A 493 -19.73 -5.70 -12.45
N LYS A 494 -18.78 -4.82 -12.80
CA LYS A 494 -18.38 -4.59 -14.20
C LYS A 494 -17.74 -5.82 -14.82
N SER A 495 -16.89 -6.54 -14.09
CA SER A 495 -16.23 -7.74 -14.61
C SER A 495 -17.21 -8.91 -14.74
N LYS A 496 -18.16 -9.07 -13.81
CA LYS A 496 -19.27 -10.02 -13.98
C LYS A 496 -20.13 -9.67 -15.18
N ALA A 497 -20.46 -8.38 -15.39
CA ALA A 497 -21.20 -7.92 -16.56
C ALA A 497 -20.42 -8.14 -17.87
N ALA A 498 -19.09 -8.09 -17.84
CA ALA A 498 -18.20 -8.43 -18.95
C ALA A 498 -18.03 -9.94 -19.17
N GLY A 499 -18.61 -10.78 -18.32
CA GLY A 499 -18.56 -12.25 -18.45
C GLY A 499 -17.34 -12.90 -17.79
N MET A 500 -16.70 -12.25 -16.81
CA MET A 500 -15.65 -12.86 -15.98
C MET A 500 -16.28 -13.67 -14.83
N ASP A 501 -15.63 -14.77 -14.45
CA ASP A 501 -16.19 -15.77 -13.51
C ASP A 501 -15.73 -15.56 -12.07
N ALA A 502 -14.52 -15.02 -11.86
CA ALA A 502 -13.93 -14.79 -10.54
C ALA A 502 -12.96 -13.60 -10.54
N HIS A 503 -12.48 -13.24 -9.33
CA HIS A 503 -11.58 -12.10 -9.11
C HIS A 503 -10.43 -12.48 -8.18
N LEU A 504 -9.24 -11.99 -8.51
CA LEU A 504 -8.04 -12.05 -7.68
C LEU A 504 -7.53 -10.62 -7.47
N ALA A 505 -7.30 -10.25 -6.23
CA ALA A 505 -6.68 -8.97 -5.90
C ALA A 505 -5.17 -9.04 -6.18
N LYS A 506 -4.59 -7.95 -6.66
CA LYS A 506 -3.14 -7.75 -6.73
C LYS A 506 -2.68 -7.02 -5.44
N PRO A 507 -1.57 -7.42 -4.80
CA PRO A 507 -0.67 -8.51 -5.22
C PRO A 507 -1.33 -9.90 -5.10
N ILE A 508 -0.97 -10.79 -6.03
CA ILE A 508 -1.57 -12.13 -6.13
C ILE A 508 -1.18 -12.97 -4.92
N ASP A 509 -2.16 -13.35 -4.12
CA ASP A 509 -2.02 -14.34 -3.05
C ASP A 509 -1.93 -15.75 -3.67
N PRO A 510 -0.82 -16.50 -3.46
CA PRO A 510 -0.63 -17.81 -4.09
C PRO A 510 -1.70 -18.83 -3.71
N ASP A 511 -2.09 -18.89 -2.44
CA ASP A 511 -3.06 -19.88 -1.97
C ASP A 511 -4.45 -19.61 -2.56
N ARG A 512 -4.84 -18.34 -2.62
CA ARG A 512 -6.09 -17.91 -3.23
C ARG A 512 -6.09 -18.11 -4.74
N LEU A 513 -4.94 -17.90 -5.40
CA LEU A 513 -4.76 -18.19 -6.83
C LEU A 513 -5.01 -19.67 -7.12
N TYR A 514 -4.31 -20.55 -6.39
CA TYR A 514 -4.40 -21.99 -6.62
C TYR A 514 -5.79 -22.53 -6.26
N GLN A 515 -6.38 -22.08 -5.16
CA GLN A 515 -7.74 -22.47 -4.78
C GLN A 515 -8.75 -22.05 -5.84
N THR A 516 -8.68 -20.81 -6.33
CA THR A 516 -9.60 -20.30 -7.36
C THR A 516 -9.46 -21.10 -8.65
N LEU A 517 -8.23 -21.33 -9.12
CA LEU A 517 -7.98 -22.13 -10.32
C LEU A 517 -8.48 -23.57 -10.15
N TYR A 518 -8.26 -24.18 -8.98
CA TYR A 518 -8.71 -25.53 -8.69
C TYR A 518 -10.24 -25.64 -8.73
N ASP A 519 -10.95 -24.72 -8.10
CA ASP A 519 -12.41 -24.71 -8.07
C ASP A 519 -13.02 -24.57 -9.48
N PHE A 520 -12.43 -23.74 -10.33
CA PHE A 520 -12.94 -23.53 -11.69
C PHE A 520 -12.52 -24.60 -12.69
N ILE A 521 -11.36 -25.21 -12.55
CA ILE A 521 -10.84 -26.22 -13.48
C ILE A 521 -11.37 -27.61 -13.14
N PHE A 522 -11.50 -27.97 -11.84
CA PHE A 522 -11.83 -29.34 -11.43
C PHE A 522 -13.26 -29.50 -10.88
N ARG A 523 -13.78 -28.57 -10.05
CA ARG A 523 -15.11 -28.71 -9.45
C ARG A 523 -16.28 -28.47 -10.41
N LYS A 524 -16.08 -27.67 -11.47
CA LYS A 524 -17.13 -27.46 -12.50
C LYS A 524 -17.36 -28.65 -13.43
N GLN A 525 -16.55 -29.71 -13.35
CA GLN A 525 -16.71 -30.93 -14.17
C GLN A 525 -17.56 -32.03 -13.50
N GLU A 526 -17.94 -31.85 -12.22
CA GLU A 526 -18.76 -32.82 -11.46
C GLU A 526 -20.25 -32.43 -11.34
N GLY A 527 -20.72 -31.34 -12.02
CA GLY A 527 -22.09 -30.83 -11.93
C GLY A 527 -22.86 -30.94 -13.26
#